data_2989f5057b3074ac59727a30fd393b4f
#
_entry.id   2989f5057b3074ac59727a30fd393b4f
#
_cell.length_a   1.000
_cell.length_b   1.000
_cell.length_c   1.000
_cell.angle_alpha   90.00
_cell.angle_beta   90.00
_cell.angle_gamma   90.00
#
_symmetry.space_group_name_H-M   'P 1'
#
loop_
_entity.id
_entity.type
_entity.pdbx_description
1 polymer ?
#
loop_
_entity_poly.entity_id
_entity_poly.type
_entity_poly.pdbx_seq_one_letter_code
_entity_poly.pdbx_strand_id
1 'polypeptide(L)'
;MIEAEWADSGNPEKMLMAIRDLVSPRQMRQKLGFLAPTLDDSGLSRVDIVIEAVVENLEVKQKVLAQIEERVSERAIFASNTSTLPISDIAARAVRPERVVGMHFFNPVHRMPLVEVIAGAASSPEAVSTVHAFAIELGKIPVVVRDAPGFLVNRILMLYFNEALRLLGEGVAIEDADAAMTGFGMPMGPFALLDEIGLDTGQHAAAVLEGAFGKRIGSGAPAMAAVVSSGRLGKKNGKGFYLYKNGERTRPDPAIRKLVGAPAPLQLPVETLQERMVLAMVNEAAVCLEDGIVREPREVDVAMVFGTGFPPFRGGLLRYADAVGPAVLVDRLARLADAQGERFRPAGLLRDLVREERRFYVA
;
A
#
# COMPACT_ATOMS: atom_id res chain seq x y z
N MET A 1 11.51 -3.49 6.60
CA MET A 1 11.53 -4.89 7.12
C MET A 1 11.60 -5.92 5.99
N ILE A 2 10.97 -5.70 4.84
CA ILE A 2 11.07 -6.63 3.70
C ILE A 2 12.51 -6.73 3.18
N GLU A 3 13.22 -5.62 3.04
CA GLU A 3 14.61 -5.63 2.54
C GLU A 3 15.62 -6.24 3.53
N ALA A 4 15.47 -5.98 4.83
CA ALA A 4 16.37 -6.55 5.84
C ALA A 4 16.08 -8.03 6.10
N GLU A 5 14.81 -8.46 6.10
CA GLU A 5 14.46 -9.89 6.24
C GLU A 5 14.76 -10.69 4.97
N TRP A 6 14.65 -10.10 3.78
CA TRP A 6 15.08 -10.72 2.54
C TRP A 6 16.62 -10.80 2.43
N ALA A 7 17.33 -9.75 2.80
CA ALA A 7 18.80 -9.76 2.81
C ALA A 7 19.37 -10.75 3.85
N ASP A 8 18.67 -10.94 4.98
CA ASP A 8 19.05 -11.92 6.03
C ASP A 8 18.43 -13.30 5.80
N SER A 9 17.43 -13.43 4.90
CA SER A 9 16.71 -14.66 4.59
C SER A 9 17.20 -15.39 3.34
N GLY A 10 18.42 -15.15 2.89
CA GLY A 10 19.05 -16.02 1.87
C GLY A 10 19.04 -17.51 2.25
N ASN A 11 18.30 -17.86 3.32
CA ASN A 11 17.99 -19.19 3.75
C ASN A 11 16.53 -19.55 3.38
N PRO A 12 16.31 -20.40 2.36
CA PRO A 12 14.99 -20.92 1.97
C PRO A 12 14.24 -21.57 3.14
N GLU A 13 14.95 -22.07 4.17
CA GLU A 13 14.34 -22.67 5.35
C GLU A 13 13.59 -21.64 6.21
N LYS A 14 14.09 -20.39 6.32
CA LYS A 14 13.37 -19.33 7.05
C LYS A 14 12.07 -18.92 6.37
N MET A 15 12.06 -18.82 5.03
CA MET A 15 10.82 -18.56 4.25
C MET A 15 9.79 -19.66 4.42
N LEU A 16 10.26 -20.92 4.51
CA LEU A 16 9.40 -22.08 4.69
C LEU A 16 8.94 -22.28 6.12
N MET A 17 9.69 -21.79 7.13
CA MET A 17 9.19 -21.74 8.51
C MET A 17 7.94 -20.87 8.64
N ALA A 18 7.81 -19.80 7.85
CA ALA A 18 6.62 -18.95 7.86
C ALA A 18 5.35 -19.67 7.35
N ILE A 19 5.50 -20.72 6.53
CA ILE A 19 4.38 -21.53 6.01
C ILE A 19 4.32 -22.93 6.63
N ARG A 20 5.21 -23.23 7.59
CA ARG A 20 5.32 -24.56 8.23
C ARG A 20 3.99 -25.07 8.79
N ASP A 21 3.18 -24.16 9.33
CA ASP A 21 1.89 -24.49 9.94
C ASP A 21 0.75 -24.69 8.91
N LEU A 22 1.02 -24.34 7.62
CA LEU A 22 0.05 -24.43 6.53
C LEU A 22 0.23 -25.68 5.64
N VAL A 23 1.40 -26.33 5.73
CA VAL A 23 1.74 -27.50 4.90
C VAL A 23 2.41 -28.59 5.74
N SER A 24 2.14 -29.88 5.42
CA SER A 24 2.83 -30.98 6.08
C SER A 24 4.32 -30.98 5.75
N PRO A 25 5.18 -31.57 6.61
CA PRO A 25 6.62 -31.70 6.36
C PRO A 25 6.95 -32.41 5.02
N ARG A 26 6.10 -33.30 4.55
CA ARG A 26 6.24 -33.98 3.27
C ARG A 26 5.97 -33.02 2.11
N GLN A 27 4.88 -32.27 2.17
CA GLN A 27 4.53 -31.26 1.15
C GLN A 27 5.59 -30.15 1.11
N MET A 28 6.11 -29.74 2.27
CA MET A 28 7.19 -28.75 2.34
C MET A 28 8.45 -29.25 1.63
N ARG A 29 8.92 -30.47 1.91
CA ARG A 29 10.08 -31.04 1.22
C ARG A 29 9.86 -31.17 -0.29
N GLN A 30 8.65 -31.55 -0.72
CA GLN A 30 8.31 -31.63 -2.13
C GLN A 30 8.35 -30.24 -2.81
N LYS A 31 7.80 -29.21 -2.17
CA LYS A 31 7.84 -27.83 -2.68
C LYS A 31 9.27 -27.26 -2.71
N LEU A 32 10.09 -27.56 -1.70
CA LEU A 32 11.52 -27.20 -1.67
C LEU A 32 12.30 -27.79 -2.84
N GLY A 33 11.94 -28.97 -3.30
CA GLY A 33 12.59 -29.61 -4.46
C GLY A 33 12.39 -28.85 -5.77
N PHE A 34 11.46 -27.90 -5.84
CA PHE A 34 11.28 -27.01 -6.99
C PHE A 34 12.10 -25.71 -6.92
N LEU A 35 12.75 -25.44 -5.76
CA LEU A 35 13.57 -24.26 -5.58
C LEU A 35 15.04 -24.60 -5.81
N ALA A 36 15.68 -23.88 -6.71
CA ALA A 36 17.11 -23.99 -7.02
C ALA A 36 17.78 -22.62 -6.77
N PRO A 37 18.30 -22.36 -5.55
CA PRO A 37 19.02 -21.12 -5.27
C PRO A 37 20.32 -21.09 -6.09
N THR A 38 20.62 -19.94 -6.70
CA THR A 38 21.87 -19.72 -7.44
C THR A 38 22.40 -18.32 -7.15
N LEU A 39 23.73 -18.17 -7.27
CA LEU A 39 24.44 -16.89 -7.21
C LEU A 39 24.93 -16.43 -8.60
N ASP A 40 24.61 -17.19 -9.62
CA ASP A 40 24.96 -16.91 -11.01
C ASP A 40 23.71 -16.84 -11.89
N ASP A 41 23.89 -16.55 -13.16
CA ASP A 41 22.83 -16.39 -14.14
C ASP A 41 22.40 -17.71 -14.80
N SER A 42 22.81 -18.85 -14.25
CA SER A 42 22.48 -20.17 -14.80
C SER A 42 20.97 -20.42 -14.74
N GLY A 43 20.42 -20.84 -15.88
CA GLY A 43 18.98 -21.11 -16.01
C GLY A 43 18.12 -19.93 -16.44
N LEU A 44 18.58 -18.68 -16.39
CA LEU A 44 17.79 -17.49 -16.75
C LEU A 44 17.28 -17.54 -18.21
N SER A 45 18.00 -18.17 -19.13
CA SER A 45 17.56 -18.29 -20.50
C SER A 45 16.29 -19.14 -20.73
N ARG A 46 15.80 -19.82 -19.69
CA ARG A 46 14.62 -20.70 -19.73
C ARG A 46 13.44 -20.18 -18.93
N VAL A 47 13.58 -19.04 -18.28
CA VAL A 47 12.49 -18.49 -17.46
C VAL A 47 11.48 -17.72 -18.30
N ASP A 48 10.22 -17.80 -17.92
CA ASP A 48 9.13 -17.07 -18.56
C ASP A 48 8.88 -15.72 -17.85
N ILE A 49 9.11 -15.65 -16.53
CA ILE A 49 8.92 -14.47 -15.72
C ILE A 49 10.09 -14.32 -14.75
N VAL A 50 10.65 -13.13 -14.64
CA VAL A 50 11.60 -12.73 -13.60
C VAL A 50 10.89 -11.76 -12.66
N ILE A 51 10.82 -12.10 -11.37
CA ILE A 51 10.31 -11.18 -10.35
C ILE A 51 11.50 -10.48 -9.68
N GLU A 52 11.63 -9.18 -9.89
CA GLU A 52 12.66 -8.36 -9.30
C GLU A 52 12.17 -7.80 -7.95
N ALA A 53 12.95 -7.99 -6.90
CA ALA A 53 12.68 -7.50 -5.54
C ALA A 53 13.96 -6.97 -4.86
N VAL A 54 14.80 -6.25 -5.60
CA VAL A 54 15.99 -5.59 -5.06
C VAL A 54 15.62 -4.28 -4.35
N VAL A 55 16.62 -3.61 -3.77
CA VAL A 55 16.44 -2.34 -3.04
C VAL A 55 15.64 -1.31 -3.86
N GLU A 56 14.83 -0.50 -3.16
CA GLU A 56 13.92 0.48 -3.77
C GLU A 56 14.71 1.71 -4.26
N ASN A 57 15.50 1.50 -5.32
CA ASN A 57 16.32 2.51 -5.97
C ASN A 57 16.23 2.35 -7.49
N LEU A 58 15.83 3.42 -8.16
CA LEU A 58 15.57 3.41 -9.60
C LEU A 58 16.78 2.96 -10.43
N GLU A 59 17.96 3.52 -10.14
CA GLU A 59 19.18 3.20 -10.89
C GLU A 59 19.60 1.72 -10.73
N VAL A 60 19.42 1.19 -9.49
CA VAL A 60 19.72 -0.22 -9.21
C VAL A 60 18.75 -1.12 -9.98
N LYS A 61 17.44 -0.83 -9.94
CA LYS A 61 16.43 -1.61 -10.68
C LYS A 61 16.64 -1.55 -12.19
N GLN A 62 17.00 -0.39 -12.74
CA GLN A 62 17.34 -0.25 -14.17
C GLN A 62 18.58 -1.05 -14.55
N LYS A 63 19.62 -1.09 -13.71
CA LYS A 63 20.81 -1.92 -13.94
C LYS A 63 20.48 -3.41 -13.91
N VAL A 64 19.70 -3.84 -12.93
CA VAL A 64 19.24 -5.24 -12.84
C VAL A 64 18.42 -5.63 -14.06
N LEU A 65 17.48 -4.77 -14.48
CA LEU A 65 16.69 -5.00 -15.69
C LEU A 65 17.59 -5.19 -16.91
N ALA A 66 18.55 -4.30 -17.17
CA ALA A 66 19.46 -4.40 -18.29
C ALA A 66 20.29 -5.71 -18.27
N GLN A 67 20.80 -6.11 -17.09
CA GLN A 67 21.52 -7.37 -16.93
C GLN A 67 20.64 -8.60 -17.20
N ILE A 68 19.38 -8.56 -16.76
CA ILE A 68 18.43 -9.65 -16.96
C ILE A 68 18.06 -9.76 -18.45
N GLU A 69 17.79 -8.64 -19.13
CA GLU A 69 17.42 -8.63 -20.55
C GLU A 69 18.46 -9.27 -21.47
N GLU A 70 19.76 -9.20 -21.11
CA GLU A 70 20.84 -9.86 -21.85
C GLU A 70 20.83 -11.40 -21.76
N ARG A 71 20.16 -11.95 -20.73
CA ARG A 71 20.26 -13.36 -20.35
C ARG A 71 18.97 -14.15 -20.53
N VAL A 72 17.84 -13.48 -20.49
CA VAL A 72 16.52 -14.12 -20.64
C VAL A 72 16.10 -14.20 -22.10
N SER A 73 15.12 -15.05 -22.39
CA SER A 73 14.51 -15.09 -23.73
C SER A 73 13.79 -13.77 -24.04
N GLU A 74 13.63 -13.44 -25.33
CA GLU A 74 12.91 -12.26 -25.77
C GLU A 74 11.43 -12.24 -25.31
N ARG A 75 10.88 -13.39 -24.95
CA ARG A 75 9.49 -13.55 -24.49
C ARG A 75 9.35 -13.39 -22.99
N ALA A 76 10.46 -13.48 -22.24
CA ALA A 76 10.43 -13.38 -20.79
C ALA A 76 9.90 -12.01 -20.33
N ILE A 77 9.12 -12.03 -19.27
CA ILE A 77 8.56 -10.83 -18.66
C ILE A 77 9.39 -10.45 -17.44
N PHE A 78 9.73 -9.17 -17.33
CA PHE A 78 10.34 -8.61 -16.14
C PHE A 78 9.23 -7.97 -15.26
N ALA A 79 8.98 -8.55 -14.10
CA ALA A 79 7.97 -8.12 -13.15
C ALA A 79 8.65 -7.48 -11.92
N SER A 80 8.57 -6.17 -11.77
CA SER A 80 9.16 -5.48 -10.60
C SER A 80 8.20 -5.47 -9.41
N ASN A 81 8.70 -5.86 -8.22
CA ASN A 81 7.98 -5.76 -6.94
C ASN A 81 8.20 -4.40 -6.27
N THR A 82 8.43 -3.33 -7.02
CA THR A 82 8.49 -1.98 -6.47
C THR A 82 7.18 -1.61 -5.78
N SER A 83 7.26 -0.84 -4.70
CA SER A 83 6.08 -0.36 -3.97
C SER A 83 5.72 1.09 -4.30
N THR A 84 6.67 1.87 -4.86
CA THR A 84 6.49 3.33 -5.06
C THR A 84 7.02 3.85 -6.38
N LEU A 85 8.02 3.20 -6.97
CA LEU A 85 8.64 3.66 -8.22
C LEU A 85 7.75 3.34 -9.42
N PRO A 86 7.50 4.31 -10.32
CA PRO A 86 6.74 4.05 -11.54
C PRO A 86 7.40 2.97 -12.41
N ILE A 87 6.62 2.03 -12.89
CA ILE A 87 7.09 0.98 -13.81
C ILE A 87 7.63 1.58 -15.10
N SER A 88 7.02 2.65 -15.58
CA SER A 88 7.48 3.40 -16.75
C SER A 88 8.88 3.95 -16.58
N ASP A 89 9.24 4.42 -15.38
CA ASP A 89 10.60 4.91 -15.09
C ASP A 89 11.61 3.76 -15.04
N ILE A 90 11.23 2.61 -14.47
CA ILE A 90 12.08 1.42 -14.49
C ILE A 90 12.32 0.95 -15.92
N ALA A 91 11.26 0.93 -16.75
CA ALA A 91 11.31 0.51 -18.15
C ALA A 91 11.98 1.51 -19.10
N ALA A 92 12.25 2.75 -18.66
CA ALA A 92 12.75 3.82 -19.53
C ALA A 92 14.08 3.50 -20.24
N ARG A 93 14.86 2.58 -19.69
CA ARG A 93 16.14 2.09 -20.26
C ARG A 93 16.08 0.65 -20.76
N ALA A 94 14.90 0.04 -20.76
CA ALA A 94 14.72 -1.34 -21.23
C ALA A 94 14.90 -1.44 -22.74
N VAL A 95 15.44 -2.56 -23.20
CA VAL A 95 15.46 -2.94 -24.62
C VAL A 95 14.08 -3.37 -25.08
N ARG A 96 13.31 -3.99 -24.16
CA ARG A 96 11.96 -4.52 -24.39
C ARG A 96 10.97 -3.98 -23.37
N PRO A 97 10.68 -2.64 -23.37
CA PRO A 97 9.83 -2.02 -22.38
C PRO A 97 8.40 -2.59 -22.36
N GLU A 98 7.93 -3.20 -23.46
CA GLU A 98 6.64 -3.87 -23.55
C GLU A 98 6.57 -5.18 -22.73
N ARG A 99 7.71 -5.68 -22.27
CA ARG A 99 7.84 -6.85 -21.41
C ARG A 99 8.05 -6.50 -19.93
N VAL A 100 8.06 -5.22 -19.58
CA VAL A 100 8.20 -4.75 -18.19
C VAL A 100 6.84 -4.47 -17.59
N VAL A 101 6.54 -5.10 -16.43
CA VAL A 101 5.27 -4.99 -15.71
C VAL A 101 5.58 -4.84 -14.21
N GLY A 102 4.70 -4.23 -13.45
CA GLY A 102 4.78 -4.29 -11.98
C GLY A 102 4.02 -5.50 -11.43
N MET A 103 4.56 -6.12 -10.40
CA MET A 103 3.89 -7.16 -9.63
C MET A 103 4.11 -6.91 -8.14
N HIS A 104 3.31 -6.00 -7.59
CA HIS A 104 3.46 -5.50 -6.23
C HIS A 104 2.75 -6.40 -5.23
N PHE A 105 3.53 -7.03 -4.37
CA PHE A 105 3.05 -7.86 -3.27
C PHE A 105 2.90 -7.05 -1.98
N PHE A 106 1.96 -7.44 -1.13
CA PHE A 106 1.74 -6.83 0.19
C PHE A 106 2.37 -7.69 1.28
N ASN A 107 2.98 -7.03 2.27
CA ASN A 107 3.64 -7.68 3.39
C ASN A 107 2.63 -8.09 4.49
N PRO A 108 2.70 -9.31 5.05
CA PRO A 108 3.62 -10.40 4.68
C PRO A 108 3.09 -11.19 3.46
N VAL A 109 3.96 -11.40 2.48
CA VAL A 109 3.59 -11.96 1.16
C VAL A 109 2.80 -13.27 1.25
N HIS A 110 3.14 -14.14 2.19
CA HIS A 110 2.48 -15.45 2.36
C HIS A 110 1.07 -15.35 2.96
N ARG A 111 0.69 -14.23 3.58
CA ARG A 111 -0.63 -14.01 4.20
C ARG A 111 -1.50 -13.06 3.41
N MET A 112 -0.90 -12.04 2.82
CA MET A 112 -1.66 -11.02 2.09
C MET A 112 -2.10 -11.56 0.73
N PRO A 113 -3.40 -11.59 0.46
CA PRO A 113 -3.92 -12.19 -0.77
C PRO A 113 -3.80 -11.26 -1.98
N LEU A 114 -3.76 -9.94 -1.79
CA LEU A 114 -3.73 -8.97 -2.88
C LEU A 114 -2.37 -8.94 -3.61
N VAL A 115 -2.43 -8.78 -4.92
CA VAL A 115 -1.30 -8.35 -5.77
C VAL A 115 -1.80 -7.24 -6.69
N GLU A 116 -1.13 -6.09 -6.72
CA GLU A 116 -1.33 -5.12 -7.77
C GLU A 116 -0.47 -5.50 -8.97
N VAL A 117 -1.10 -5.62 -10.14
CA VAL A 117 -0.42 -5.80 -11.43
C VAL A 117 -0.39 -4.46 -12.14
N ILE A 118 0.78 -3.84 -12.22
CA ILE A 118 0.93 -2.47 -12.68
C ILE A 118 1.29 -2.46 -14.17
N ALA A 119 0.41 -1.87 -14.98
CA ALA A 119 0.63 -1.65 -16.38
C ALA A 119 1.39 -0.34 -16.60
N GLY A 120 2.69 -0.42 -16.88
CA GLY A 120 3.50 0.72 -17.33
C GLY A 120 3.04 1.26 -18.69
N ALA A 121 3.46 2.46 -19.04
CA ALA A 121 3.03 3.12 -20.28
C ALA A 121 3.35 2.29 -21.55
N ALA A 122 4.44 1.53 -21.53
CA ALA A 122 4.88 0.68 -22.63
C ALA A 122 4.48 -0.80 -22.46
N SER A 123 4.01 -1.23 -21.29
CA SER A 123 3.69 -2.64 -21.02
C SER A 123 2.65 -3.17 -22.00
N SER A 124 2.92 -4.31 -22.62
CA SER A 124 1.97 -4.93 -23.55
C SER A 124 0.78 -5.56 -22.78
N PRO A 125 -0.42 -5.57 -23.39
CA PRO A 125 -1.58 -6.26 -22.80
C PRO A 125 -1.31 -7.75 -22.55
N GLU A 126 -0.48 -8.39 -23.40
CA GLU A 126 -0.06 -9.79 -23.24
C GLU A 126 0.77 -9.96 -21.95
N ALA A 127 1.78 -9.10 -21.72
CA ALA A 127 2.61 -9.17 -20.52
C ALA A 127 1.77 -8.94 -19.25
N VAL A 128 0.90 -7.94 -19.26
CA VAL A 128 0.01 -7.66 -18.13
C VAL A 128 -0.94 -8.84 -17.86
N SER A 129 -1.56 -9.41 -18.88
CA SER A 129 -2.47 -10.55 -18.72
C SER A 129 -1.75 -11.82 -18.26
N THR A 130 -0.51 -12.03 -18.69
CA THR A 130 0.32 -13.16 -18.25
C THR A 130 0.67 -13.04 -16.77
N VAL A 131 1.12 -11.86 -16.31
CA VAL A 131 1.41 -11.63 -14.88
C VAL A 131 0.15 -11.72 -14.02
N HIS A 132 -0.98 -11.23 -14.53
CA HIS A 132 -2.27 -11.38 -13.87
C HIS A 132 -2.67 -12.86 -13.69
N ALA A 133 -2.59 -13.67 -14.75
CA ALA A 133 -2.87 -15.10 -14.71
C ALA A 133 -1.92 -15.83 -13.74
N PHE A 134 -0.63 -15.49 -13.79
CA PHE A 134 0.37 -16.05 -12.90
C PHE A 134 0.08 -15.71 -11.40
N ALA A 135 -0.36 -14.49 -11.11
CA ALA A 135 -0.79 -14.14 -9.76
C ALA A 135 -1.96 -15.00 -9.27
N ILE A 136 -2.93 -15.32 -10.14
CA ILE A 136 -4.02 -16.25 -9.80
C ILE A 136 -3.48 -17.64 -9.51
N GLU A 137 -2.56 -18.16 -10.31
CA GLU A 137 -1.93 -19.47 -10.08
C GLU A 137 -1.15 -19.53 -8.75
N LEU A 138 -0.59 -18.41 -8.31
CA LEU A 138 0.01 -18.27 -6.98
C LEU A 138 -1.03 -18.22 -5.84
N GLY A 139 -2.33 -18.31 -6.14
CA GLY A 139 -3.42 -18.19 -5.17
C GLY A 139 -3.64 -16.76 -4.67
N LYS A 140 -3.20 -15.75 -5.44
CA LYS A 140 -3.41 -14.34 -5.15
C LYS A 140 -4.68 -13.81 -5.81
N ILE A 141 -5.10 -12.65 -5.36
CA ILE A 141 -6.19 -11.85 -5.93
C ILE A 141 -5.55 -10.66 -6.65
N PRO A 142 -5.33 -10.74 -7.98
CA PRO A 142 -4.73 -9.63 -8.71
C PRO A 142 -5.74 -8.53 -9.01
N VAL A 143 -5.27 -7.28 -8.92
CA VAL A 143 -5.96 -6.10 -9.44
C VAL A 143 -5.03 -5.40 -10.43
N VAL A 144 -5.50 -5.17 -11.65
CA VAL A 144 -4.71 -4.46 -12.66
C VAL A 144 -4.87 -2.96 -12.44
N VAL A 145 -3.75 -2.28 -12.27
CA VAL A 145 -3.72 -0.83 -12.06
C VAL A 145 -2.84 -0.16 -13.11
N ARG A 146 -3.20 1.07 -13.49
CA ARG A 146 -2.32 1.89 -14.32
C ARG A 146 -1.16 2.42 -13.49
N ASP A 147 -0.01 2.53 -14.13
CA ASP A 147 1.21 3.05 -13.53
C ASP A 147 1.04 4.50 -13.04
N ALA A 148 1.25 4.69 -11.76
CA ALA A 148 1.26 5.99 -11.11
C ALA A 148 2.00 5.89 -9.77
N PRO A 149 2.55 6.97 -9.21
CA PRO A 149 3.21 6.95 -7.91
C PRO A 149 2.31 6.39 -6.81
N GLY A 150 2.79 5.35 -6.09
CA GLY A 150 2.05 4.66 -5.03
C GLY A 150 0.88 3.82 -5.49
N PHE A 151 0.72 3.65 -6.81
CA PHE A 151 -0.31 2.81 -7.44
C PHE A 151 -1.73 3.14 -6.94
N LEU A 152 -2.51 2.16 -6.50
CA LEU A 152 -3.85 2.36 -5.96
C LEU A 152 -3.86 2.35 -4.42
N VAL A 153 -3.41 1.24 -3.83
CA VAL A 153 -3.57 1.01 -2.38
C VAL A 153 -2.75 1.97 -1.56
N ASN A 154 -1.46 2.12 -1.87
CA ASN A 154 -0.57 3.01 -1.12
C ASN A 154 -1.00 4.47 -1.25
N ARG A 155 -1.50 4.87 -2.43
CA ARG A 155 -2.03 6.22 -2.68
C ARG A 155 -3.23 6.52 -1.78
N ILE A 156 -4.21 5.62 -1.71
CA ILE A 156 -5.39 5.77 -0.85
C ILE A 156 -5.00 5.70 0.64
N LEU A 157 -4.18 4.73 1.01
CA LEU A 157 -3.77 4.49 2.40
C LEU A 157 -2.95 5.65 2.97
N MET A 158 -2.18 6.36 2.13
CA MET A 158 -1.41 7.52 2.58
C MET A 158 -2.30 8.64 3.12
N LEU A 159 -3.47 8.87 2.53
CA LEU A 159 -4.41 9.89 3.03
C LEU A 159 -4.94 9.52 4.42
N TYR A 160 -5.20 8.24 4.66
CA TYR A 160 -5.58 7.70 5.95
C TYR A 160 -4.50 7.98 7.01
N PHE A 161 -3.24 7.65 6.71
CA PHE A 161 -2.12 7.89 7.62
C PHE A 161 -1.87 9.38 7.86
N ASN A 162 -1.92 10.19 6.82
CA ASN A 162 -1.72 11.63 6.94
C ASN A 162 -2.79 12.26 7.83
N GLU A 163 -4.04 11.81 7.74
CA GLU A 163 -5.10 12.33 8.57
C GLU A 163 -4.95 11.89 10.04
N ALA A 164 -4.54 10.64 10.28
CA ALA A 164 -4.21 10.17 11.63
C ALA A 164 -3.05 10.97 12.26
N LEU A 165 -1.99 11.25 11.49
CA LEU A 165 -0.86 12.07 11.95
C LEU A 165 -1.26 13.52 12.25
N ARG A 166 -2.21 14.09 11.49
CA ARG A 166 -2.77 15.42 11.78
C ARG A 166 -3.57 15.43 13.06
N LEU A 167 -4.44 14.44 13.26
CA LEU A 167 -5.19 14.24 14.50
C LEU A 167 -4.25 14.16 15.73
N LEU A 168 -3.16 13.42 15.60
CA LEU A 168 -2.11 13.35 16.62
C LEU A 168 -1.48 14.74 16.87
N GLY A 169 -1.15 15.47 15.81
CA GLY A 169 -0.63 16.83 15.90
C GLY A 169 -1.62 17.85 16.51
N GLU A 170 -2.91 17.61 16.40
CA GLU A 170 -3.99 18.38 17.04
C GLU A 170 -4.19 18.01 18.53
N GLY A 171 -3.58 16.92 19.00
CA GLY A 171 -3.63 16.49 20.40
C GLY A 171 -4.50 15.26 20.68
N VAL A 172 -5.05 14.63 19.64
CA VAL A 172 -5.77 13.34 19.77
C VAL A 172 -4.80 12.25 20.23
N ALA A 173 -5.22 11.41 21.16
CA ALA A 173 -4.39 10.30 21.63
C ALA A 173 -4.27 9.21 20.56
N ILE A 174 -3.10 8.55 20.51
CA ILE A 174 -2.81 7.43 19.60
C ILE A 174 -3.86 6.34 19.75
N GLU A 175 -4.19 6.00 21.01
CA GLU A 175 -5.15 4.95 21.34
C GLU A 175 -6.56 5.29 20.86
N ASP A 176 -6.97 6.56 20.96
CA ASP A 176 -8.31 6.99 20.56
C ASP A 176 -8.49 6.88 19.05
N ALA A 177 -7.47 7.30 18.28
CA ALA A 177 -7.48 7.16 16.82
C ALA A 177 -7.45 5.69 16.37
N ASP A 178 -6.61 4.86 17.01
CA ASP A 178 -6.55 3.43 16.71
C ASP A 178 -7.84 2.71 17.11
N ALA A 179 -8.41 3.03 18.28
CA ALA A 179 -9.67 2.46 18.75
C ALA A 179 -10.86 2.88 17.87
N ALA A 180 -10.89 4.12 17.39
CA ALA A 180 -11.92 4.59 16.47
C ALA A 180 -11.93 3.75 15.19
N MET A 181 -10.77 3.45 14.62
CA MET A 181 -10.69 2.68 13.37
C MET A 181 -10.89 1.18 13.56
N THR A 182 -10.42 0.60 14.66
CA THR A 182 -10.77 -0.79 14.98
C THR A 182 -12.26 -0.95 15.28
N GLY A 183 -12.88 0.04 15.94
CA GLY A 183 -14.33 0.11 16.12
C GLY A 183 -15.12 0.29 14.81
N PHE A 184 -14.53 0.92 13.80
CA PHE A 184 -15.07 1.00 12.44
C PHE A 184 -15.06 -0.37 11.74
N GLY A 185 -14.15 -1.27 12.15
CA GLY A 185 -13.98 -2.62 11.66
C GLY A 185 -12.64 -2.89 10.97
N MET A 186 -11.70 -1.95 11.01
CA MET A 186 -10.33 -2.20 10.52
C MET A 186 -9.62 -3.20 11.43
N PRO A 187 -8.74 -4.08 10.89
CA PRO A 187 -8.04 -5.09 11.69
C PRO A 187 -7.07 -4.47 12.71
N MET A 188 -6.56 -3.27 12.41
CA MET A 188 -5.73 -2.47 13.30
C MET A 188 -5.90 -0.99 12.99
N GLY A 189 -5.60 -0.13 13.97
CA GLY A 189 -5.64 1.30 13.78
C GLY A 189 -4.42 1.84 13.00
N PRO A 190 -4.45 3.13 12.61
CA PRO A 190 -3.43 3.71 11.72
C PRO A 190 -2.03 3.69 12.30
N PHE A 191 -1.87 3.97 13.59
CA PHE A 191 -0.55 4.03 14.23
C PHE A 191 0.04 2.64 14.45
N ALA A 192 -0.80 1.66 14.81
CA ALA A 192 -0.38 0.27 14.89
C ALA A 192 0.05 -0.28 13.51
N LEU A 193 -0.65 0.10 12.44
CA LEU A 193 -0.31 -0.29 11.08
C LEU A 193 0.98 0.37 10.60
N LEU A 194 1.19 1.66 10.87
CA LEU A 194 2.46 2.34 10.57
C LEU A 194 3.64 1.69 11.27
N ASP A 195 3.50 1.31 12.53
CA ASP A 195 4.55 0.60 13.28
C ASP A 195 4.84 -0.79 12.70
N GLU A 196 3.83 -1.50 12.19
CA GLU A 196 3.99 -2.82 11.56
C GLU A 196 4.70 -2.71 10.19
N ILE A 197 4.34 -1.71 9.38
CA ILE A 197 4.97 -1.42 8.08
C ILE A 197 6.43 -0.99 8.26
N GLY A 198 6.71 -0.23 9.30
CA GLY A 198 7.98 0.44 9.55
C GLY A 198 7.90 1.93 9.17
N LEU A 199 8.25 2.79 10.14
CA LEU A 199 8.05 4.24 10.02
C LEU A 199 8.96 4.88 8.96
N ASP A 200 10.16 4.36 8.76
CA ASP A 200 11.07 4.78 7.68
C ASP A 200 10.53 4.43 6.29
N THR A 201 9.95 3.24 6.14
CA THR A 201 9.25 2.82 4.91
C THR A 201 8.06 3.73 4.63
N GLY A 202 7.22 3.99 5.66
CA GLY A 202 6.10 4.93 5.55
C GLY A 202 6.54 6.35 5.20
N GLN A 203 7.63 6.83 5.79
CA GLN A 203 8.20 8.15 5.49
C GLN A 203 8.71 8.25 4.05
N HIS A 204 9.38 7.21 3.56
CA HIS A 204 9.86 7.16 2.17
C HIS A 204 8.68 7.20 1.18
N ALA A 205 7.67 6.38 1.40
CA ALA A 205 6.47 6.37 0.56
C ALA A 205 5.74 7.73 0.58
N ALA A 206 5.64 8.37 1.75
CA ALA A 206 5.05 9.69 1.88
C ALA A 206 5.81 10.74 1.08
N ALA A 207 7.15 10.72 1.09
CA ALA A 207 7.98 11.65 0.34
C ALA A 207 7.81 11.49 -1.19
N VAL A 208 7.74 10.26 -1.68
CA VAL A 208 7.47 9.98 -3.11
C VAL A 208 6.11 10.52 -3.53
N LEU A 209 5.07 10.27 -2.74
CA LEU A 209 3.71 10.72 -3.03
C LEU A 209 3.56 12.24 -2.91
N GLU A 210 4.22 12.86 -1.94
CA GLU A 210 4.26 14.34 -1.81
C GLU A 210 4.95 14.98 -3.00
N GLY A 211 6.06 14.41 -3.47
CA GLY A 211 6.76 14.87 -4.68
C GLY A 211 5.87 14.81 -5.92
N ALA A 212 5.05 13.77 -6.05
CA ALA A 212 4.18 13.56 -7.19
C ALA A 212 2.88 14.37 -7.16
N PHE A 213 2.25 14.51 -6.01
CA PHE A 213 0.90 15.07 -5.86
C PHE A 213 0.85 16.38 -5.05
N GLY A 214 1.99 16.81 -4.50
CA GLY A 214 2.12 18.06 -3.77
C GLY A 214 1.19 18.16 -2.56
N LYS A 215 0.68 19.38 -2.33
CA LYS A 215 -0.16 19.70 -1.17
C LYS A 215 -1.49 18.94 -1.11
N ARG A 216 -1.93 18.35 -2.20
CA ARG A 216 -3.19 17.59 -2.25
C ARG A 216 -3.13 16.34 -1.38
N ILE A 217 -2.08 15.55 -1.50
CA ILE A 217 -1.86 14.41 -0.60
C ILE A 217 -1.38 14.89 0.77
N GLY A 218 -0.71 16.03 0.80
CA GLY A 218 -0.36 16.79 1.98
C GLY A 218 0.34 16.01 3.09
N SER A 219 1.50 16.44 3.49
CA SER A 219 2.29 15.67 4.43
C SER A 219 1.71 15.70 5.85
N GLY A 220 1.41 14.55 6.41
CA GLY A 220 1.57 14.31 7.84
C GLY A 220 3.05 14.31 8.23
N ALA A 221 3.90 14.72 7.27
CA ALA A 221 5.35 14.62 7.26
C ALA A 221 6.06 15.20 8.48
N PRO A 222 5.70 16.38 9.05
CA PRO A 222 6.43 16.89 10.19
C PRO A 222 6.36 15.96 11.41
N ALA A 223 5.17 15.38 11.68
CA ALA A 223 5.00 14.46 12.80
C ALA A 223 5.76 13.14 12.55
N MET A 224 5.64 12.56 11.34
CA MET A 224 6.37 11.35 10.97
C MET A 224 7.88 11.57 11.00
N ALA A 225 8.36 12.68 10.41
CA ALA A 225 9.78 13.00 10.39
C ALA A 225 10.36 13.15 11.81
N ALA A 226 9.64 13.82 12.72
CA ALA A 226 10.07 13.97 14.11
C ALA A 226 10.18 12.62 14.81
N VAL A 227 9.24 11.70 14.57
CA VAL A 227 9.25 10.36 15.17
C VAL A 227 10.41 9.53 14.61
N VAL A 228 10.59 9.47 13.28
CA VAL A 228 11.69 8.72 12.64
C VAL A 228 13.05 9.27 13.03
N SER A 229 13.24 10.62 13.03
CA SER A 229 14.49 11.26 13.42
C SER A 229 14.89 11.00 14.87
N SER A 230 13.94 10.61 15.72
CA SER A 230 14.21 10.20 17.10
C SER A 230 14.70 8.74 17.23
N GLY A 231 14.92 8.05 16.10
CA GLY A 231 15.35 6.65 16.06
C GLY A 231 14.23 5.63 16.26
N ARG A 232 12.97 6.04 16.11
CA ARG A 232 11.82 5.16 16.16
C ARG A 232 11.47 4.66 14.77
N LEU A 233 11.50 3.34 14.61
CA LEU A 233 11.26 2.68 13.32
C LEU A 233 10.05 1.73 13.37
N GLY A 234 9.30 1.73 14.48
CA GLY A 234 8.17 0.85 14.68
C GLY A 234 8.54 -0.48 15.33
N LYS A 235 7.76 -1.51 15.05
CA LYS A 235 7.91 -2.85 15.61
C LYS A 235 9.31 -3.44 15.37
N LYS A 236 9.93 -3.17 14.21
CA LYS A 236 11.22 -3.76 13.81
C LYS A 236 12.39 -3.42 14.75
N ASN A 237 12.34 -2.28 15.45
CA ASN A 237 13.35 -1.93 16.45
C ASN A 237 12.78 -1.76 17.87
N GLY A 238 11.52 -2.19 18.07
CA GLY A 238 10.87 -2.19 19.37
C GLY A 238 10.29 -0.84 19.82
N LYS A 239 10.41 0.21 19.00
CA LYS A 239 9.95 1.57 19.32
C LYS A 239 9.36 2.25 18.09
N GLY A 240 8.09 2.64 18.17
CA GLY A 240 7.38 3.41 17.17
C GLY A 240 6.44 4.39 17.83
N PHE A 241 5.22 4.46 17.36
CA PHE A 241 4.10 5.09 18.08
C PHE A 241 3.77 4.31 19.36
N TYR A 242 4.00 3.00 19.31
CA TYR A 242 3.92 2.10 20.45
C TYR A 242 5.32 1.60 20.85
N LEU A 243 5.39 1.12 22.09
CA LEU A 243 6.52 0.34 22.60
C LEU A 243 6.23 -1.15 22.38
N TYR A 244 7.27 -1.90 22.05
CA TYR A 244 7.20 -3.34 21.80
C TYR A 244 8.14 -4.08 22.74
N LYS A 245 7.71 -5.24 23.20
CA LYS A 245 8.54 -6.17 24.00
C LYS A 245 8.38 -7.56 23.41
N ASN A 246 9.48 -8.20 23.05
CA ASN A 246 9.49 -9.53 22.39
C ASN A 246 8.61 -9.58 21.12
N GLY A 247 8.56 -8.46 20.35
CA GLY A 247 7.75 -8.36 19.14
C GLY A 247 6.25 -8.08 19.37
N GLU A 248 5.80 -8.03 20.64
CA GLU A 248 4.41 -7.73 20.99
C GLU A 248 4.23 -6.25 21.38
N ARG A 249 3.16 -5.65 20.88
CA ARG A 249 2.76 -4.27 21.20
C ARG A 249 2.34 -4.19 22.67
N THR A 250 2.86 -3.19 23.39
CA THR A 250 2.56 -3.00 24.82
C THR A 250 1.67 -1.77 25.05
N ARG A 251 2.21 -0.58 24.97
CA ARG A 251 1.52 0.69 25.22
C ARG A 251 2.01 1.76 24.25
N PRO A 252 1.25 2.85 24.03
CA PRO A 252 1.77 4.02 23.33
C PRO A 252 3.04 4.55 23.98
N ASP A 253 3.97 5.03 23.18
CA ASP A 253 5.17 5.68 23.69
C ASP A 253 4.81 7.09 24.18
N PRO A 254 4.90 7.39 25.49
CA PRO A 254 4.53 8.69 26.02
C PRO A 254 5.41 9.84 25.48
N ALA A 255 6.57 9.53 24.90
CA ALA A 255 7.44 10.54 24.31
C ALA A 255 6.91 11.09 22.98
N ILE A 256 6.05 10.36 22.28
CA ILE A 256 5.54 10.73 20.94
C ILE A 256 4.89 12.12 20.98
N ARG A 257 4.04 12.37 21.97
CA ARG A 257 3.34 13.64 22.10
C ARG A 257 4.30 14.85 22.13
N LYS A 258 5.39 14.74 22.88
CA LYS A 258 6.44 15.76 22.95
C LYS A 258 7.20 15.89 21.65
N LEU A 259 7.49 14.75 21.01
CA LEU A 259 8.23 14.70 19.74
C LEU A 259 7.47 15.41 18.61
N VAL A 260 6.17 15.20 18.50
CA VAL A 260 5.33 15.84 17.47
C VAL A 260 4.87 17.25 17.85
N GLY A 261 5.21 17.74 19.05
CA GLY A 261 4.79 19.06 19.51
C GLY A 261 3.28 19.19 19.72
N ALA A 262 2.59 18.08 20.02
CA ALA A 262 1.13 18.09 20.17
C ALA A 262 0.68 18.97 21.36
N PRO A 263 -0.38 19.79 21.19
CA PRO A 263 -0.92 20.66 22.23
C PRO A 263 -1.58 19.86 23.37
N ALA A 264 -2.36 20.51 24.21
CA ALA A 264 -3.16 19.84 25.26
C ALA A 264 -4.01 18.70 24.68
N PRO A 265 -4.30 17.62 25.46
CA PRO A 265 -5.12 16.51 24.98
C PRO A 265 -6.44 17.02 24.40
N LEU A 266 -6.75 16.53 23.18
CA LEU A 266 -7.99 16.80 22.49
C LEU A 266 -8.81 15.51 22.42
N GLN A 267 -10.01 15.53 22.98
CA GLN A 267 -10.98 14.46 22.81
C GLN A 267 -11.99 14.86 21.74
N LEU A 268 -12.15 14.00 20.74
CA LEU A 268 -13.13 14.15 19.69
C LEU A 268 -14.11 12.95 19.72
N PRO A 269 -15.35 13.14 19.29
CA PRO A 269 -16.28 12.03 19.09
C PRO A 269 -15.67 10.97 18.15
N VAL A 270 -15.92 9.70 18.42
CA VAL A 270 -15.41 8.58 17.62
C VAL A 270 -15.83 8.71 16.15
N GLU A 271 -17.06 9.15 15.92
CA GLU A 271 -17.61 9.40 14.59
C GLU A 271 -16.81 10.46 13.82
N THR A 272 -16.33 11.50 14.50
CA THR A 272 -15.48 12.55 13.90
C THR A 272 -14.12 11.98 13.48
N LEU A 273 -13.51 11.13 14.31
CA LEU A 273 -12.25 10.47 13.99
C LEU A 273 -12.41 9.54 12.79
N GLN A 274 -13.45 8.71 12.80
CA GLN A 274 -13.78 7.82 11.69
C GLN A 274 -14.07 8.60 10.41
N GLU A 275 -14.89 9.63 10.48
CA GLU A 275 -15.28 10.45 9.33
C GLU A 275 -14.06 11.07 8.66
N ARG A 276 -13.18 11.72 9.41
CA ARG A 276 -11.97 12.35 8.86
C ARG A 276 -11.08 11.35 8.13
N MET A 277 -10.79 10.21 8.74
CA MET A 277 -9.89 9.20 8.16
C MET A 277 -10.53 8.45 6.98
N VAL A 278 -11.80 8.06 7.10
CA VAL A 278 -12.47 7.28 6.04
C VAL A 278 -12.82 8.14 4.84
N LEU A 279 -13.30 9.39 5.05
CA LEU A 279 -13.63 10.27 3.93
C LEU A 279 -12.39 10.71 3.15
N ALA A 280 -11.23 10.83 3.79
CA ALA A 280 -9.97 11.03 3.07
C ALA A 280 -9.68 9.87 2.10
N MET A 281 -9.88 8.61 2.54
CA MET A 281 -9.73 7.44 1.66
C MET A 281 -10.78 7.42 0.54
N VAL A 282 -12.05 7.66 0.85
CA VAL A 282 -13.15 7.66 -0.14
C VAL A 282 -12.90 8.70 -1.22
N ASN A 283 -12.50 9.91 -0.82
CA ASN A 283 -12.22 10.99 -1.74
C ASN A 283 -11.07 10.65 -2.70
N GLU A 284 -9.97 10.09 -2.18
CA GLU A 284 -8.84 9.69 -3.01
C GLU A 284 -9.17 8.50 -3.91
N ALA A 285 -9.99 7.56 -3.44
CA ALA A 285 -10.47 6.45 -4.26
C ALA A 285 -11.30 6.95 -5.47
N ALA A 286 -12.13 7.97 -5.26
CA ALA A 286 -12.86 8.62 -6.36
C ALA A 286 -11.90 9.30 -7.35
N VAL A 287 -10.84 9.97 -6.85
CA VAL A 287 -9.79 10.55 -7.72
C VAL A 287 -9.03 9.47 -8.48
N CYS A 288 -8.72 8.32 -7.87
CA CYS A 288 -8.08 7.20 -8.56
C CYS A 288 -8.93 6.67 -9.73
N LEU A 289 -10.26 6.65 -9.60
CA LEU A 289 -11.17 6.32 -10.72
C LEU A 289 -11.18 7.42 -11.79
N GLU A 290 -11.24 8.70 -11.41
CA GLU A 290 -11.15 9.83 -12.36
C GLU A 290 -9.86 9.80 -13.16
N ASP A 291 -8.75 9.55 -12.48
CA ASP A 291 -7.42 9.44 -13.11
C ASP A 291 -7.28 8.16 -13.95
N GLY A 292 -8.26 7.23 -13.89
CA GLY A 292 -8.22 5.95 -14.58
C GLY A 292 -7.09 5.02 -14.10
N ILE A 293 -6.72 5.12 -12.82
CA ILE A 293 -5.78 4.17 -12.19
C ILE A 293 -6.37 2.77 -12.20
N VAL A 294 -7.66 2.68 -11.96
CA VAL A 294 -8.49 1.48 -12.14
C VAL A 294 -9.71 1.84 -12.99
N ARG A 295 -10.36 0.84 -13.56
CA ARG A 295 -11.48 1.03 -14.49
C ARG A 295 -12.83 1.02 -13.80
N GLU A 296 -12.94 0.26 -12.72
CA GLU A 296 -14.22 -0.02 -12.09
C GLU A 296 -14.14 0.12 -10.56
N PRO A 297 -15.21 0.57 -9.91
CA PRO A 297 -15.29 0.71 -8.46
C PRO A 297 -14.97 -0.58 -7.69
N ARG A 298 -15.32 -1.75 -8.25
CA ARG A 298 -15.04 -3.05 -7.63
C ARG A 298 -13.55 -3.33 -7.48
N GLU A 299 -12.71 -2.81 -8.36
CA GLU A 299 -11.26 -2.97 -8.29
C GLU A 299 -10.69 -2.23 -7.07
N VAL A 300 -11.24 -1.03 -6.78
CA VAL A 300 -10.93 -0.31 -5.53
C VAL A 300 -11.37 -1.12 -4.31
N ASP A 301 -12.60 -1.62 -4.31
CA ASP A 301 -13.14 -2.34 -3.15
C ASP A 301 -12.35 -3.62 -2.87
N VAL A 302 -12.04 -4.41 -3.90
CA VAL A 302 -11.19 -5.60 -3.80
C VAL A 302 -9.81 -5.23 -3.28
N ALA A 303 -9.17 -4.20 -3.85
CA ALA A 303 -7.85 -3.76 -3.43
C ALA A 303 -7.83 -3.31 -1.96
N MET A 304 -8.81 -2.54 -1.52
CA MET A 304 -8.86 -2.05 -0.14
C MET A 304 -9.22 -3.14 0.87
N VAL A 305 -10.14 -4.04 0.54
CA VAL A 305 -10.49 -5.16 1.42
C VAL A 305 -9.28 -6.10 1.60
N PHE A 306 -8.66 -6.53 0.51
CA PHE A 306 -7.59 -7.53 0.55
C PHE A 306 -6.18 -6.95 0.77
N GLY A 307 -5.96 -5.67 0.49
CA GLY A 307 -4.67 -4.99 0.67
C GLY A 307 -4.52 -4.29 2.01
N THR A 308 -5.64 -3.79 2.61
CA THR A 308 -5.58 -3.02 3.85
C THR A 308 -6.44 -3.60 4.97
N GLY A 309 -7.27 -4.59 4.66
CA GLY A 309 -8.28 -5.12 5.60
C GLY A 309 -9.46 -4.17 5.81
N PHE A 310 -9.78 -3.31 4.84
CA PHE A 310 -11.01 -2.52 4.92
C PHE A 310 -12.19 -3.45 5.19
N PRO A 311 -13.12 -3.10 6.11
CA PRO A 311 -14.12 -4.04 6.62
C PRO A 311 -14.97 -4.70 5.51
N PRO A 312 -14.85 -6.00 5.27
CA PRO A 312 -15.54 -6.67 4.18
C PRO A 312 -17.06 -6.69 4.37
N PHE A 313 -17.55 -6.62 5.61
CA PHE A 313 -18.99 -6.52 5.90
C PHE A 313 -19.61 -5.17 5.46
N ARG A 314 -18.78 -4.18 5.13
CA ARG A 314 -19.19 -2.90 4.50
C ARG A 314 -19.18 -2.98 2.97
N GLY A 315 -18.77 -4.13 2.40
CA GLY A 315 -18.72 -4.37 0.96
C GLY A 315 -17.50 -3.80 0.25
N GLY A 316 -16.65 -3.02 0.95
CA GLY A 316 -15.53 -2.27 0.41
C GLY A 316 -15.71 -0.76 0.56
N LEU A 317 -14.69 -0.01 0.15
CA LEU A 317 -14.61 1.43 0.38
C LEU A 317 -15.67 2.22 -0.41
N LEU A 318 -15.86 1.86 -1.68
CA LEU A 318 -16.84 2.54 -2.55
C LEU A 318 -18.26 2.01 -2.38
N ARG A 319 -18.43 0.74 -1.99
CA ARG A 319 -19.74 0.23 -1.52
C ARG A 319 -20.18 0.94 -0.23
N TYR A 320 -19.24 1.16 0.69
CA TYR A 320 -19.52 1.98 1.87
C TYR A 320 -19.91 3.42 1.48
N ALA A 321 -19.20 4.02 0.52
CA ALA A 321 -19.54 5.34 0.01
C ALA A 321 -20.96 5.41 -0.55
N ASP A 322 -21.37 4.41 -1.33
CA ASP A 322 -22.74 4.30 -1.85
C ASP A 322 -23.79 4.10 -0.76
N ALA A 323 -23.47 3.35 0.31
CA ALA A 323 -24.36 3.16 1.44
C ALA A 323 -24.58 4.47 2.23
N VAL A 324 -23.56 5.32 2.33
CA VAL A 324 -23.67 6.68 2.91
C VAL A 324 -24.46 7.61 1.97
N GLY A 325 -24.24 7.49 0.68
CA GLY A 325 -24.86 8.28 -0.38
C GLY A 325 -23.98 9.44 -0.85
N PRO A 326 -23.82 9.61 -2.19
CA PRO A 326 -22.92 10.60 -2.78
C PRO A 326 -23.22 12.05 -2.32
N ALA A 327 -24.49 12.46 -2.22
CA ALA A 327 -24.85 13.80 -1.77
C ALA A 327 -24.39 14.07 -0.32
N VAL A 328 -24.57 13.10 0.57
CA VAL A 328 -24.14 13.20 1.98
C VAL A 328 -22.61 13.26 2.06
N LEU A 329 -21.91 12.47 1.24
CA LEU A 329 -20.44 12.48 1.18
C LEU A 329 -19.90 13.83 0.71
N VAL A 330 -20.47 14.40 -0.37
CA VAL A 330 -20.05 15.70 -0.90
C VAL A 330 -20.26 16.80 0.12
N ASP A 331 -21.40 16.83 0.84
CA ASP A 331 -21.69 17.79 1.90
C ASP A 331 -20.70 17.67 3.06
N ARG A 332 -20.42 16.45 3.54
CA ARG A 332 -19.45 16.19 4.61
C ARG A 332 -18.02 16.57 4.21
N LEU A 333 -17.59 16.18 3.01
CA LEU A 333 -16.29 16.55 2.47
C LEU A 333 -16.13 18.06 2.30
N ALA A 334 -17.17 18.78 1.84
CA ALA A 334 -17.14 20.23 1.71
C ALA A 334 -16.96 20.89 3.10
N ARG A 335 -17.71 20.46 4.11
CA ARG A 335 -17.53 20.96 5.49
C ARG A 335 -16.13 20.68 6.04
N LEU A 336 -15.59 19.50 5.77
CA LEU A 336 -14.21 19.17 6.14
C LEU A 336 -13.20 20.00 5.36
N ALA A 337 -13.44 20.30 4.09
CA ALA A 337 -12.58 21.18 3.29
C ALA A 337 -12.51 22.59 3.87
N ASP A 338 -13.66 23.15 4.27
CA ASP A 338 -13.73 24.47 4.90
C ASP A 338 -13.01 24.51 6.27
N ALA A 339 -13.13 23.45 7.05
CA ALA A 339 -12.57 23.39 8.41
C ALA A 339 -11.11 22.90 8.43
N GLN A 340 -10.74 21.98 7.54
CA GLN A 340 -9.48 21.22 7.59
C GLN A 340 -8.60 21.40 6.35
N GLY A 341 -9.11 22.07 5.30
CA GLY A 341 -8.37 22.44 4.10
C GLY A 341 -8.60 21.55 2.88
N GLU A 342 -8.00 21.97 1.78
CA GLU A 342 -8.19 21.50 0.40
C GLU A 342 -8.11 19.98 0.16
N ARG A 343 -7.41 19.24 1.03
CA ARG A 343 -7.31 17.79 0.92
C ARG A 343 -8.66 17.05 1.00
N PHE A 344 -9.66 17.71 1.57
CA PHE A 344 -11.03 17.22 1.64
C PHE A 344 -11.93 17.80 0.55
N ARG A 345 -11.41 18.62 -0.36
CA ARG A 345 -12.23 19.11 -1.48
C ARG A 345 -12.83 17.91 -2.22
N PRO A 346 -14.16 17.84 -2.36
CA PRO A 346 -14.81 16.70 -3.01
C PRO A 346 -14.26 16.46 -4.42
N ALA A 347 -13.93 15.22 -4.74
CA ALA A 347 -13.53 14.79 -6.07
C ALA A 347 -14.58 15.15 -7.12
N GLY A 348 -14.17 15.36 -8.37
CA GLY A 348 -15.08 15.68 -9.47
C GLY A 348 -16.12 14.58 -9.68
N LEU A 349 -15.65 13.33 -9.68
CA LEU A 349 -16.52 12.15 -9.82
C LEU A 349 -17.63 12.12 -8.76
N LEU A 350 -17.32 12.44 -7.49
CA LEU A 350 -18.35 12.49 -6.44
C LEU A 350 -19.40 13.55 -6.72
N ARG A 351 -19.00 14.73 -7.20
CA ARG A 351 -19.93 15.81 -7.60
C ARG A 351 -20.75 15.43 -8.82
N ASP A 352 -20.14 14.72 -9.78
CA ASP A 352 -20.82 14.23 -10.96
C ASP A 352 -21.87 13.16 -10.62
N LEU A 353 -21.55 12.23 -9.70
CA LEU A 353 -22.51 11.25 -9.20
C LEU A 353 -23.74 11.93 -8.57
N VAL A 354 -23.52 13.02 -7.80
CA VAL A 354 -24.65 13.80 -7.23
C VAL A 354 -25.46 14.49 -8.32
N ARG A 355 -24.81 15.17 -9.27
CA ARG A 355 -25.48 15.89 -10.37
C ARG A 355 -26.33 14.97 -11.24
N GLU A 356 -25.83 13.74 -11.45
CA GLU A 356 -26.45 12.76 -12.33
C GLU A 356 -27.34 11.75 -11.57
N GLU A 357 -27.55 11.97 -10.27
CA GLU A 357 -28.32 11.08 -9.37
C GLU A 357 -27.87 9.62 -9.45
N ARG A 358 -26.56 9.40 -9.63
CA ARG A 358 -25.94 8.07 -9.75
C ARG A 358 -25.19 7.68 -8.48
N ARG A 359 -24.82 6.42 -8.46
CA ARG A 359 -23.92 5.80 -7.47
C ARG A 359 -22.73 5.18 -8.17
N PHE A 360 -21.71 4.76 -7.41
CA PHE A 360 -20.58 4.00 -7.96
C PHE A 360 -21.05 2.68 -8.58
N TYR A 361 -22.02 2.05 -7.94
CA TYR A 361 -22.62 0.80 -8.42
C TYR A 361 -24.05 1.02 -8.90
N VAL A 362 -24.33 0.51 -10.08
CA VAL A 362 -25.71 0.43 -10.59
C VAL A 362 -26.43 -0.64 -9.75
N ALA A 363 -27.65 -0.33 -9.32
CA ALA A 363 -28.51 -1.23 -8.55
C ALA A 363 -28.94 -2.45 -9.36
#